data_f59de89fdfdb5dfaea186878e3caecf8
#
_entry.id   f59de89fdfdb5dfaea186878e3caecf8
#
_cell.length_a   1.000
_cell.length_b   1.000
_cell.length_c   1.000
_cell.angle_alpha   90.00
_cell.angle_beta   90.00
_cell.angle_gamma   90.00
#
_symmetry.space_group_name_H-M   'P 1'
#
loop_
_entity.id
_entity.type
_entity.pdbx_description
1 polymer ?
#
loop_
_entity_poly.entity_id
_entity_poly.type
_entity_poly.pdbx_seq_one_letter_code
_entity_poly.pdbx_strand_id
1 'polypeptide(L)'
;MGFITIYAIKSALCLTLLYLPYVLLMRRDTFHSFNRVLLLCIVVLSLLMPLFNIPIISNALSIEEFSVSSELNEAFGYADEDMPIMEEIYAPTTNETNMESEITWISTIVLLYIIGVFLCIGWKALQLIQLYRYMPSNCLWKDTIDGIKIYGHLDEVCPFSWMNTIVISDKDYKNNPSVMQHERAHIRLHHSWDNLFVSVVEVLQWFNPCIWMLDYSLREVHEYEADAAVLSHGVTLQNYQRLLIRKAIGTSSFTFANGFNHSLLKNRIKMTMKKK
;
A
#
# COMPACT_ATOMS: atom_id res chain seq x y z
N MET A 1 13.49 20.34 9.27
CA MET A 1 12.59 19.20 9.65
C MET A 1 11.29 19.17 8.85
N GLY A 2 10.69 20.29 8.44
CA GLY A 2 9.46 20.32 7.63
C GLY A 2 9.54 19.68 6.24
N PHE A 3 10.73 19.51 5.65
CA PHE A 3 10.89 18.97 4.30
C PHE A 3 10.36 17.52 4.17
N ILE A 4 10.63 16.66 5.16
CA ILE A 4 10.22 15.24 5.13
C ILE A 4 8.70 15.10 5.19
N THR A 5 8.05 15.87 6.05
CA THR A 5 6.57 15.81 6.18
C THR A 5 5.89 16.40 4.95
N ILE A 6 6.38 17.49 4.39
CA ILE A 6 5.87 18.10 3.17
C ILE A 6 6.02 17.10 1.99
N TYR A 7 7.19 16.47 1.89
CA TYR A 7 7.43 15.43 0.88
C TYR A 7 6.46 14.27 1.03
N ALA A 8 6.25 13.75 2.26
CA ALA A 8 5.34 12.65 2.53
C ALA A 8 3.88 12.99 2.16
N ILE A 9 3.43 14.21 2.48
CA ILE A 9 2.09 14.68 2.13
C ILE A 9 1.94 14.83 0.60
N LYS A 10 2.92 15.45 -0.09
CA LYS A 10 2.91 15.57 -1.55
C LYS A 10 2.88 14.19 -2.23
N SER A 11 3.71 13.25 -1.77
CA SER A 11 3.74 11.89 -2.29
C SER A 11 2.42 11.15 -2.06
N ALA A 12 1.80 11.30 -0.88
CA ALA A 12 0.51 10.71 -0.57
C ALA A 12 -0.62 11.28 -1.45
N LEU A 13 -0.60 12.57 -1.73
CA LEU A 13 -1.56 13.22 -2.61
C LEU A 13 -1.39 12.76 -4.06
N CYS A 14 -0.15 12.68 -4.57
CA CYS A 14 0.15 12.14 -5.89
C CYS A 14 -0.33 10.69 -6.03
N LEU A 15 -0.07 9.84 -5.01
CA LEU A 15 -0.55 8.45 -5.02
C LEU A 15 -2.08 8.38 -5.11
N THR A 16 -2.77 9.18 -4.32
CA THR A 16 -4.24 9.23 -4.32
C THR A 16 -4.79 9.64 -5.69
N LEU A 17 -4.22 10.69 -6.29
CA LEU A 17 -4.63 11.19 -7.60
C LEU A 17 -4.37 10.18 -8.73
N LEU A 18 -3.26 9.45 -8.68
CA LEU A 18 -2.92 8.44 -9.69
C LEU A 18 -3.72 7.13 -9.49
N TYR A 19 -3.99 6.75 -8.24
CA TYR A 19 -4.71 5.51 -7.95
C TYR A 19 -6.22 5.60 -8.24
N LEU A 20 -6.82 6.77 -8.06
CA LEU A 20 -8.26 6.95 -8.25
C LEU A 20 -8.73 6.64 -9.69
N PRO A 21 -8.09 7.11 -10.78
CA PRO A 21 -8.40 6.69 -12.15
C PRO A 21 -8.26 5.18 -12.37
N TYR A 22 -7.25 4.54 -11.78
CA TYR A 22 -7.08 3.10 -11.86
C TYR A 22 -8.31 2.35 -11.30
N VAL A 23 -8.77 2.73 -10.11
CA VAL A 23 -9.94 2.09 -9.48
C VAL A 23 -11.20 2.25 -10.31
N LEU A 24 -11.40 3.43 -10.89
CA LEU A 24 -12.60 3.76 -11.66
C LEU A 24 -12.64 3.06 -13.02
N LEU A 25 -11.50 3.00 -13.73
CA LEU A 25 -11.45 2.58 -15.13
C LEU A 25 -10.92 1.15 -15.30
N MET A 26 -9.88 0.74 -14.58
CA MET A 26 -9.08 -0.44 -14.93
C MET A 26 -9.20 -1.62 -13.97
N ARG A 27 -9.66 -1.44 -12.73
CA ARG A 27 -9.76 -2.51 -11.72
C ARG A 27 -10.52 -3.74 -12.19
N ARG A 28 -11.42 -3.59 -13.18
CA ARG A 28 -12.28 -4.69 -13.67
C ARG A 28 -11.77 -5.33 -14.97
N ASP A 29 -10.64 -4.91 -15.50
CA ASP A 29 -10.12 -5.42 -16.76
C ASP A 29 -9.41 -6.77 -16.58
N THR A 30 -9.36 -7.53 -17.68
CA THR A 30 -8.77 -8.87 -17.73
C THR A 30 -7.27 -8.88 -18.03
N PHE A 31 -6.67 -7.71 -18.26
CA PHE A 31 -5.23 -7.56 -18.53
C PHE A 31 -4.42 -7.54 -17.22
N HIS A 32 -4.35 -8.69 -16.54
CA HIS A 32 -3.78 -8.77 -15.20
C HIS A 32 -2.34 -8.29 -15.11
N SER A 33 -1.46 -8.72 -16.02
CA SER A 33 -0.05 -8.30 -16.03
C SER A 33 0.12 -6.80 -16.28
N PHE A 34 -0.73 -6.21 -17.13
CA PHE A 34 -0.74 -4.77 -17.33
C PHE A 34 -1.18 -4.03 -16.06
N ASN A 35 -2.27 -4.48 -15.42
CA ASN A 35 -2.76 -3.90 -14.18
C ASN A 35 -1.72 -3.95 -13.06
N ARG A 36 -0.97 -5.06 -12.95
CA ARG A 36 0.13 -5.21 -12.00
C ARG A 36 1.21 -4.15 -12.24
N VAL A 37 1.73 -4.07 -13.47
CA VAL A 37 2.77 -3.09 -13.83
C VAL A 37 2.26 -1.66 -13.59
N LEU A 38 1.02 -1.36 -13.95
CA LEU A 38 0.42 -0.04 -13.75
C LEU A 38 0.35 0.33 -12.27
N LEU A 39 -0.09 -0.58 -11.39
CA LEU A 39 -0.12 -0.34 -9.94
C LEU A 39 1.28 -0.08 -9.36
N LEU A 40 2.29 -0.85 -9.78
CA LEU A 40 3.67 -0.62 -9.36
C LEU A 40 4.22 0.71 -9.89
N CYS A 41 3.89 1.07 -11.14
CA CYS A 41 4.24 2.37 -11.71
C CYS A 41 3.59 3.53 -10.94
N ILE A 42 2.32 3.40 -10.52
CA ILE A 42 1.65 4.41 -9.69
C ILE A 42 2.43 4.66 -8.40
N VAL A 43 2.87 3.58 -7.73
CA VAL A 43 3.68 3.69 -6.50
C VAL A 43 5.00 4.40 -6.78
N VAL A 44 5.74 3.99 -7.81
CA VAL A 44 7.03 4.60 -8.18
C VAL A 44 6.85 6.08 -8.54
N LEU A 45 5.87 6.40 -9.39
CA LEU A 45 5.60 7.77 -9.80
C LEU A 45 5.19 8.65 -8.63
N SER A 46 4.41 8.13 -7.68
CA SER A 46 4.01 8.88 -6.50
C SER A 46 5.20 9.28 -5.60
N LEU A 47 6.26 8.47 -5.60
CA LEU A 47 7.50 8.78 -4.89
C LEU A 47 8.40 9.72 -5.68
N LEU A 48 8.45 9.61 -7.00
CA LEU A 48 9.34 10.41 -7.84
C LEU A 48 8.78 11.82 -8.10
N MET A 49 7.47 11.96 -8.31
CA MET A 49 6.84 13.25 -8.65
C MET A 49 7.18 14.40 -7.69
N PRO A 50 7.19 14.23 -6.35
CA PRO A 50 7.53 15.32 -5.45
C PRO A 50 8.99 15.76 -5.50
N LEU A 51 9.89 14.96 -6.11
CA LEU A 51 11.29 15.31 -6.29
C LEU A 51 11.49 16.30 -7.45
N PHE A 52 10.56 16.32 -8.41
CA PHE A 52 10.57 17.26 -9.51
C PHE A 52 9.83 18.53 -9.08
N ASN A 53 10.52 19.67 -9.05
CA ASN A 53 9.90 20.97 -8.86
C ASN A 53 9.09 21.34 -10.11
N ILE A 54 7.85 20.85 -10.19
CA ILE A 54 6.94 21.21 -11.27
C ILE A 54 6.31 22.54 -10.90
N PRO A 55 6.61 23.66 -11.63
CA PRO A 55 6.15 25.00 -11.26
C PRO A 55 4.62 25.12 -11.24
N ILE A 56 3.91 24.24 -11.95
CA ILE A 56 2.44 24.19 -11.98
C ILE A 56 1.85 23.84 -10.59
N ILE A 57 2.54 22.95 -9.84
CA ILE A 57 2.07 22.54 -8.50
C ILE A 57 2.42 23.61 -7.45
N SER A 58 3.54 24.31 -7.61
CA SER A 58 3.90 25.39 -6.71
C SER A 58 2.93 26.57 -6.80
N ASN A 59 2.44 26.88 -8.01
CA ASN A 59 1.45 27.94 -8.21
C ASN A 59 0.01 27.55 -7.81
N ALA A 60 -0.31 26.25 -7.83
CA ALA A 60 -1.62 25.76 -7.36
C ALA A 60 -1.68 25.54 -5.85
N LEU A 61 -0.52 25.37 -5.18
CA LEU A 61 -0.37 25.22 -3.73
C LEU A 61 0.27 26.44 -3.06
N SER A 62 0.66 27.46 -3.81
CA SER A 62 0.77 28.78 -3.23
C SER A 62 -0.65 29.18 -2.84
N ILE A 63 -1.04 28.79 -1.65
CA ILE A 63 -1.94 29.62 -0.85
C ILE A 63 -1.19 30.96 -0.87
N GLU A 64 -1.64 31.90 -1.71
CA GLU A 64 -1.34 33.29 -1.49
C GLU A 64 -1.56 33.46 0.00
N GLU A 65 -0.53 33.86 0.73
CA GLU A 65 -0.75 34.50 1.99
C GLU A 65 -1.71 35.64 1.64
N PHE A 66 -2.98 35.32 1.80
CA PHE A 66 -4.04 36.32 1.72
C PHE A 66 -3.72 37.28 2.87
N SER A 67 -2.87 38.24 2.57
CA SER A 67 -2.54 39.29 3.49
C SER A 67 -3.77 40.17 3.59
N VAL A 68 -4.71 39.72 4.44
CA VAL A 68 -5.88 40.50 4.88
C VAL A 68 -5.43 41.92 5.33
N SER A 69 -4.16 42.06 5.72
CA SER A 69 -3.56 43.33 6.11
C SER A 69 -3.42 44.37 4.98
N SER A 70 -3.19 43.96 3.72
CA SER A 70 -3.06 44.92 2.63
C SER A 70 -4.39 45.47 2.15
N GLU A 71 -5.42 44.64 2.05
CA GLU A 71 -6.76 45.09 1.67
C GLU A 71 -7.47 45.89 2.78
N LEU A 72 -7.20 45.57 4.06
CA LEU A 72 -7.70 46.36 5.17
C LEU A 72 -7.05 47.77 5.24
N ASN A 73 -5.77 47.90 4.94
CA ASN A 73 -5.09 49.22 4.89
C ASN A 73 -5.58 50.06 3.71
N GLU A 74 -5.93 49.45 2.59
CA GLU A 74 -6.50 50.16 1.43
C GLU A 74 -7.97 50.53 1.66
N ALA A 75 -8.75 49.70 2.38
CA ALA A 75 -10.15 49.98 2.69
C ALA A 75 -10.36 51.00 3.79
N PHE A 76 -9.41 51.19 4.72
CA PHE A 76 -9.52 52.15 5.81
C PHE A 76 -8.82 53.50 5.54
N GLY A 77 -8.32 53.73 4.32
CA GLY A 77 -7.98 55.05 3.75
C GLY A 77 -7.37 56.05 4.74
N TYR A 78 -6.28 55.68 5.42
CA TYR A 78 -5.52 56.66 6.17
C TYR A 78 -4.59 57.39 5.22
N ALA A 79 -5.05 58.59 4.78
CA ALA A 79 -4.23 59.57 4.11
C ALA A 79 -3.14 60.04 5.08
N ASP A 80 -1.92 60.06 4.57
CA ASP A 80 -0.77 60.71 5.22
C ASP A 80 -1.09 62.20 5.47
N GLU A 81 -1.28 62.59 6.72
CA GLU A 81 -1.12 63.96 7.16
C GLU A 81 -0.03 64.00 8.23
N ASP A 82 0.90 64.85 8.00
CA ASP A 82 2.10 65.22 8.77
C ASP A 82 1.92 65.16 10.29
N MET A 83 2.63 64.29 10.96
CA MET A 83 2.87 64.34 12.39
C MET A 83 4.34 64.22 12.73
N PRO A 84 4.84 65.01 13.71
CA PRO A 84 6.26 65.16 14.01
C PRO A 84 6.85 63.89 14.64
N ILE A 85 8.11 63.63 14.32
CA ILE A 85 8.95 62.56 14.81
C ILE A 85 9.05 62.64 16.34
N MET A 86 8.23 61.84 17.03
CA MET A 86 8.52 61.42 18.39
C MET A 86 9.33 60.11 18.31
N GLU A 87 10.53 60.20 18.83
CA GLU A 87 11.43 59.08 19.08
C GLU A 87 10.80 58.17 20.13
N GLU A 88 9.91 57.29 19.65
CA GLU A 88 9.25 56.33 20.51
C GLU A 88 10.14 55.09 20.64
N ILE A 89 10.62 54.91 21.87
CA ILE A 89 11.32 53.74 22.39
C ILE A 89 10.67 52.47 21.80
N TYR A 90 11.37 51.81 20.90
CA TYR A 90 11.02 50.46 20.42
C TYR A 90 11.10 49.50 21.59
N ALA A 91 9.98 49.27 22.25
CA ALA A 91 9.77 48.05 22.99
C ALA A 91 9.65 46.92 21.95
N PRO A 92 10.38 45.81 22.07
CA PRO A 92 10.26 44.69 21.16
C PRO A 92 8.89 44.03 21.41
N THR A 93 7.88 44.41 20.62
CA THR A 93 6.57 43.76 20.64
C THR A 93 6.63 42.40 20.00
N THR A 94 6.78 41.37 20.80
CA THR A 94 5.96 40.14 20.85
C THR A 94 5.62 39.43 19.53
N ASN A 95 6.52 39.38 18.57
CA ASN A 95 6.42 38.39 17.47
C ASN A 95 7.09 37.05 17.82
N GLU A 96 7.84 36.99 18.95
CA GLU A 96 8.54 35.78 19.38
C GLU A 96 7.56 34.67 19.84
N THR A 97 6.43 35.01 20.46
CA THR A 97 5.49 34.04 21.00
C THR A 97 4.74 33.27 19.91
N ASN A 98 4.51 33.88 18.75
CA ASN A 98 3.83 33.18 17.63
C ASN A 98 4.80 32.24 16.89
N MET A 99 6.05 32.63 16.72
CA MET A 99 7.08 31.79 16.10
C MET A 99 7.42 30.55 16.96
N GLU A 100 7.51 30.70 18.29
CA GLU A 100 7.78 29.57 19.17
C GLU A 100 6.60 28.55 19.16
N SER A 101 5.36 29.01 19.11
CA SER A 101 4.19 28.14 19.03
C SER A 101 4.13 27.39 17.70
N GLU A 102 4.38 28.02 16.58
CA GLU A 102 4.40 27.38 15.25
C GLU A 102 5.51 26.33 15.13
N ILE A 103 6.73 26.64 15.60
CA ILE A 103 7.85 25.68 15.63
C ILE A 103 7.50 24.47 16.49
N THR A 104 6.78 24.65 17.60
CA THR A 104 6.36 23.56 18.49
C THR A 104 5.34 22.65 17.82
N TRP A 105 4.33 23.17 17.13
CA TRP A 105 3.34 22.35 16.40
C TRP A 105 3.96 21.53 15.28
N ILE A 106 4.84 22.15 14.46
CA ILE A 106 5.52 21.45 13.36
C ILE A 106 6.40 20.31 13.91
N SER A 107 7.15 20.56 14.96
CA SER A 107 8.01 19.54 15.59
C SER A 107 7.19 18.39 16.19
N THR A 108 6.02 18.68 16.75
CA THR A 108 5.09 17.67 17.29
C THR A 108 4.56 16.77 16.17
N ILE A 109 4.14 17.34 15.04
CA ILE A 109 3.64 16.58 13.87
C ILE A 109 4.75 15.68 13.31
N VAL A 110 5.97 16.20 13.17
CA VAL A 110 7.13 15.42 12.71
C VAL A 110 7.43 14.26 13.66
N LEU A 111 7.40 14.51 14.97
CA LEU A 111 7.63 13.49 15.98
C LEU A 111 6.57 12.38 15.88
N LEU A 112 5.30 12.77 15.76
CA LEU A 112 4.18 11.83 15.62
C LEU A 112 4.29 10.98 14.34
N TYR A 113 4.70 11.60 13.22
CA TYR A 113 4.97 10.88 11.98
C TYR A 113 6.10 9.85 12.15
N ILE A 114 7.21 10.22 12.78
CA ILE A 114 8.35 9.32 13.04
C ILE A 114 7.93 8.16 13.93
N ILE A 115 7.19 8.42 15.00
CA ILE A 115 6.66 7.37 15.88
C ILE A 115 5.80 6.39 15.08
N GLY A 116 4.88 6.88 14.23
CA GLY A 116 4.05 6.04 13.37
C GLY A 116 4.88 5.15 12.43
N VAL A 117 5.92 5.72 11.80
CA VAL A 117 6.86 4.95 10.96
C VAL A 117 7.53 3.83 11.76
N PHE A 118 8.07 4.11 12.96
CA PHE A 118 8.71 3.08 13.79
C PHE A 118 7.73 2.00 14.24
N LEU A 119 6.50 2.36 14.60
CA LEU A 119 5.46 1.39 14.95
C LEU A 119 5.12 0.49 13.75
N CYS A 120 4.98 1.06 12.55
CA CYS A 120 4.71 0.30 11.33
C CYS A 120 5.89 -0.63 10.97
N ILE A 121 7.14 -0.17 11.08
CA ILE A 121 8.33 -1.02 10.89
C ILE A 121 8.30 -2.19 11.87
N GLY A 122 8.08 -1.91 13.16
CA GLY A 122 8.01 -2.95 14.19
C GLY A 122 6.93 -3.98 13.89
N TRP A 123 5.74 -3.52 13.52
CA TRP A 123 4.63 -4.39 13.15
C TRP A 123 4.95 -5.28 11.94
N LYS A 124 5.48 -4.71 10.84
CA LYS A 124 5.87 -5.45 9.64
C LYS A 124 7.02 -6.42 9.92
N ALA A 125 8.00 -6.02 10.72
CA ALA A 125 9.10 -6.89 11.15
C ALA A 125 8.60 -8.09 11.95
N LEU A 126 7.68 -7.88 12.90
CA LEU A 126 7.05 -8.96 13.66
C LEU A 126 6.29 -9.94 12.77
N GLN A 127 5.51 -9.44 11.79
CA GLN A 127 4.82 -10.29 10.82
C GLN A 127 5.80 -11.15 10.02
N LEU A 128 6.91 -10.56 9.57
CA LEU A 128 7.94 -11.26 8.81
C LEU A 128 8.65 -12.33 9.66
N ILE A 129 9.02 -12.00 10.90
CA ILE A 129 9.62 -12.95 11.85
C ILE A 129 8.66 -14.11 12.13
N GLN A 130 7.37 -13.83 12.36
CA GLN A 130 6.35 -14.85 12.57
C GLN A 130 6.24 -15.77 11.35
N LEU A 131 6.22 -15.21 10.14
CA LEU A 131 6.18 -15.96 8.89
C LEU A 131 7.38 -16.91 8.77
N TYR A 132 8.61 -16.40 8.97
CA TYR A 132 9.83 -17.22 8.89
C TYR A 132 9.90 -18.29 10.00
N ARG A 133 9.35 -18.04 11.17
CA ARG A 133 9.27 -19.03 12.23
C ARG A 133 8.20 -20.08 11.97
N TYR A 134 7.09 -19.68 11.35
CA TYR A 134 5.98 -20.57 11.03
C TYR A 134 6.32 -21.58 9.92
N MET A 135 7.05 -21.19 8.89
CA MET A 135 7.38 -22.06 7.74
C MET A 135 7.98 -23.40 8.14
N PRO A 136 9.05 -23.49 8.97
CA PRO A 136 9.61 -24.76 9.44
C PRO A 136 8.88 -25.36 10.63
N SER A 137 7.99 -24.63 11.30
CA SER A 137 7.27 -25.10 12.49
C SER A 137 6.24 -26.15 12.10
N ASN A 138 6.16 -27.26 12.86
CA ASN A 138 5.24 -28.37 12.61
C ASN A 138 5.35 -29.01 11.21
N CYS A 139 6.53 -28.90 10.58
CA CYS A 139 6.80 -29.48 9.29
C CYS A 139 6.92 -31.00 9.41
N LEU A 140 6.09 -31.76 8.67
CA LEU A 140 6.12 -33.21 8.58
C LEU A 140 7.26 -33.69 7.70
N TRP A 141 7.45 -33.03 6.56
CA TRP A 141 8.50 -33.33 5.58
C TRP A 141 8.94 -32.03 4.86
N LYS A 142 10.15 -32.08 4.35
CA LYS A 142 10.75 -31.00 3.58
C LYS A 142 11.32 -31.55 2.29
N ASP A 143 11.03 -30.87 1.19
CA ASP A 143 11.54 -31.21 -0.14
C ASP A 143 12.07 -29.96 -0.84
N THR A 144 12.88 -30.16 -1.89
CA THR A 144 13.38 -29.07 -2.72
C THR A 144 13.27 -29.47 -4.17
N ILE A 145 12.37 -28.85 -4.91
CA ILE A 145 12.11 -29.12 -6.33
C ILE A 145 12.38 -27.84 -7.11
N ASP A 146 13.25 -27.92 -8.12
CA ASP A 146 13.63 -26.78 -8.99
C ASP A 146 14.10 -25.53 -8.20
N GLY A 147 14.83 -25.73 -7.09
CA GLY A 147 15.31 -24.65 -6.24
C GLY A 147 14.24 -24.04 -5.30
N ILE A 148 12.99 -24.54 -5.35
CA ILE A 148 11.90 -24.13 -4.47
C ILE A 148 11.87 -25.06 -3.26
N LYS A 149 11.93 -24.50 -2.06
CA LYS A 149 11.78 -25.24 -0.79
C LYS A 149 10.31 -25.46 -0.51
N ILE A 150 9.93 -26.72 -0.26
CA ILE A 150 8.55 -27.10 0.05
C ILE A 150 8.50 -27.64 1.47
N TYR A 151 7.64 -27.07 2.29
CA TYR A 151 7.35 -27.55 3.64
C TYR A 151 5.96 -28.17 3.67
N GLY A 152 5.91 -29.48 3.90
CA GLY A 152 4.67 -30.23 4.06
C GLY A 152 4.22 -30.26 5.52
N HIS A 153 3.03 -29.77 5.80
CA HIS A 153 2.43 -29.76 7.14
C HIS A 153 1.35 -30.86 7.27
N LEU A 154 1.21 -31.42 8.46
CA LEU A 154 0.17 -32.43 8.75
C LEU A 154 -1.21 -31.79 8.80
N ASP A 155 -1.31 -30.61 9.42
CA ASP A 155 -2.56 -29.88 9.59
C ASP A 155 -3.12 -29.34 8.27
N GLU A 156 -4.43 -29.08 8.20
CA GLU A 156 -5.06 -28.38 7.08
C GLU A 156 -4.66 -26.90 7.09
N VAL A 157 -3.44 -26.63 6.65
CA VAL A 157 -2.90 -25.28 6.51
C VAL A 157 -3.38 -24.68 5.19
N CYS A 158 -3.74 -23.40 5.21
CA CYS A 158 -3.94 -22.64 3.98
C CYS A 158 -2.60 -22.58 3.23
N PRO A 159 -2.50 -23.11 2.00
CA PRO A 159 -1.28 -23.01 1.22
C PRO A 159 -0.86 -21.57 1.01
N PHE A 160 0.43 -21.31 1.04
CA PHE A 160 0.99 -20.01 0.66
C PHE A 160 2.43 -20.15 0.17
N SER A 161 2.87 -19.17 -0.57
CA SER A 161 4.25 -19.07 -1.05
C SER A 161 4.89 -17.74 -0.64
N TRP A 162 6.17 -17.80 -0.29
CA TRP A 162 6.99 -16.64 0.05
C TRP A 162 8.40 -16.80 -0.50
N MET A 163 8.83 -15.83 -1.31
CA MET A 163 10.11 -15.89 -2.04
C MET A 163 10.25 -17.23 -2.79
N ASN A 164 11.18 -18.09 -2.39
CA ASN A 164 11.42 -19.40 -2.97
C ASN A 164 10.95 -20.56 -2.08
N THR A 165 9.92 -20.31 -1.26
CA THR A 165 9.40 -21.28 -0.30
C THR A 165 7.90 -21.45 -0.46
N ILE A 166 7.42 -22.69 -0.47
CA ILE A 166 6.00 -23.05 -0.45
C ILE A 166 5.71 -23.79 0.83
N VAL A 167 4.61 -23.41 1.49
CA VAL A 167 4.03 -24.16 2.62
C VAL A 167 2.71 -24.74 2.16
N ILE A 168 2.51 -26.03 2.33
CA ILE A 168 1.33 -26.76 1.85
C ILE A 168 0.99 -27.90 2.81
N SER A 169 -0.30 -28.26 2.92
CA SER A 169 -0.68 -29.47 3.64
C SER A 169 -0.29 -30.73 2.86
N ASP A 170 0.05 -31.82 3.55
CA ASP A 170 0.37 -33.11 2.94
C ASP A 170 -0.80 -33.63 2.06
N LYS A 171 -2.02 -33.39 2.53
CA LYS A 171 -3.25 -33.74 1.80
C LYS A 171 -3.36 -33.00 0.46
N ASP A 172 -3.05 -31.69 0.46
CA ASP A 172 -3.11 -30.90 -0.77
C ASP A 172 -2.00 -31.26 -1.74
N TYR A 173 -0.81 -31.48 -1.22
CA TYR A 173 0.34 -31.88 -2.04
C TYR A 173 0.04 -33.18 -2.82
N LYS A 174 -0.56 -34.17 -2.16
CA LYS A 174 -0.90 -35.47 -2.78
C LYS A 174 -2.12 -35.43 -3.69
N ASN A 175 -3.16 -34.69 -3.31
CA ASN A 175 -4.48 -34.80 -3.95
C ASN A 175 -4.84 -33.61 -4.86
N ASN A 176 -4.16 -32.47 -4.73
CA ASN A 176 -4.54 -31.24 -5.41
C ASN A 176 -3.35 -30.59 -6.14
N PRO A 177 -2.88 -31.14 -7.27
CA PRO A 177 -1.73 -30.60 -7.99
C PRO A 177 -1.93 -29.15 -8.46
N SER A 178 -3.17 -28.73 -8.69
CA SER A 178 -3.50 -27.34 -9.06
C SER A 178 -3.15 -26.32 -7.97
N VAL A 179 -3.18 -26.74 -6.68
CA VAL A 179 -2.74 -25.88 -5.57
C VAL A 179 -1.25 -25.62 -5.66
N MET A 180 -0.46 -26.65 -5.88
CA MET A 180 0.98 -26.54 -6.07
C MET A 180 1.33 -25.65 -7.28
N GLN A 181 0.58 -25.79 -8.39
CA GLN A 181 0.79 -24.97 -9.59
C GLN A 181 0.48 -23.49 -9.30
N HIS A 182 -0.54 -23.19 -8.50
CA HIS A 182 -0.90 -21.86 -8.07
C HIS A 182 0.22 -21.23 -7.25
N GLU A 183 0.74 -21.92 -6.23
CA GLU A 183 1.84 -21.42 -5.39
C GLU A 183 3.13 -21.25 -6.18
N ARG A 184 3.43 -22.15 -7.10
CA ARG A 184 4.58 -22.01 -8.03
C ARG A 184 4.43 -20.79 -8.94
N ALA A 185 3.19 -20.44 -9.36
CA ALA A 185 2.97 -19.25 -10.18
C ALA A 185 3.32 -17.97 -9.41
N HIS A 186 2.97 -17.85 -8.12
CA HIS A 186 3.38 -16.72 -7.30
C HIS A 186 4.90 -16.55 -7.23
N ILE A 187 5.65 -17.66 -7.09
CA ILE A 187 7.12 -17.64 -7.07
C ILE A 187 7.67 -17.23 -8.42
N ARG A 188 7.20 -17.87 -9.52
CA ARG A 188 7.66 -17.59 -10.88
C ARG A 188 7.43 -16.12 -11.28
N LEU A 189 6.29 -15.56 -10.89
CA LEU A 189 5.90 -14.18 -11.17
C LEU A 189 6.51 -13.17 -10.18
N HIS A 190 7.26 -13.64 -9.16
CA HIS A 190 7.93 -12.79 -8.18
C HIS A 190 6.99 -11.90 -7.35
N HIS A 191 5.75 -12.34 -7.08
CA HIS A 191 4.75 -11.58 -6.33
C HIS A 191 5.21 -11.17 -4.93
N SER A 192 6.08 -11.97 -4.29
CA SER A 192 6.65 -11.63 -2.97
C SER A 192 7.51 -10.35 -3.00
N TRP A 193 8.19 -10.06 -4.11
CA TRP A 193 8.99 -8.85 -4.25
C TRP A 193 8.12 -7.60 -4.39
N ASP A 194 7.01 -7.71 -5.12
CA ASP A 194 6.04 -6.62 -5.24
C ASP A 194 5.42 -6.29 -3.88
N ASN A 195 5.01 -7.33 -3.13
CA ASN A 195 4.45 -7.17 -1.79
C ASN A 195 5.48 -6.54 -0.83
N LEU A 196 6.75 -6.94 -0.92
CA LEU A 196 7.82 -6.34 -0.12
C LEU A 196 8.02 -4.87 -0.47
N PHE A 197 8.07 -4.54 -1.76
CA PHE A 197 8.23 -3.17 -2.23
C PHE A 197 7.07 -2.27 -1.76
N VAL A 198 5.82 -2.70 -1.95
CA VAL A 198 4.65 -1.93 -1.50
C VAL A 198 4.63 -1.80 0.02
N SER A 199 5.02 -2.85 0.77
CA SER A 199 5.12 -2.79 2.23
C SER A 199 6.10 -1.74 2.74
N VAL A 200 7.21 -1.48 2.02
CA VAL A 200 8.13 -0.38 2.36
C VAL A 200 7.43 0.98 2.19
N VAL A 201 6.67 1.13 1.10
CA VAL A 201 5.94 2.40 0.86
C VAL A 201 4.77 2.58 1.84
N GLU A 202 4.09 1.50 2.25
CA GLU A 202 3.08 1.53 3.31
C GLU A 202 3.65 2.07 4.63
N VAL A 203 4.89 1.70 4.98
CA VAL A 203 5.56 2.23 6.17
C VAL A 203 5.80 3.73 6.04
N LEU A 204 6.21 4.22 4.87
CA LEU A 204 6.45 5.65 4.64
C LEU A 204 5.15 6.46 4.58
N GLN A 205 4.09 5.86 4.05
CA GLN A 205 2.78 6.50 3.87
C GLN A 205 1.70 5.87 4.78
N TRP A 206 2.07 5.41 5.98
CA TRP A 206 1.18 4.68 6.90
C TRP A 206 -0.14 5.39 7.17
N PHE A 207 -0.16 6.71 7.11
CA PHE A 207 -1.31 7.56 7.32
C PHE A 207 -2.23 7.67 6.08
N ASN A 208 -1.78 7.23 4.90
CA ASN A 208 -2.53 7.33 3.65
C ASN A 208 -3.39 6.07 3.42
N PRO A 209 -4.73 6.14 3.46
CA PRO A 209 -5.58 4.98 3.22
C PRO A 209 -5.46 4.42 1.79
N CYS A 210 -5.07 5.25 0.82
CA CYS A 210 -4.98 4.83 -0.58
C CYS A 210 -3.87 3.81 -0.82
N ILE A 211 -2.76 3.85 -0.04
CA ILE A 211 -1.69 2.85 -0.20
C ILE A 211 -2.18 1.45 0.24
N TRP A 212 -2.98 1.37 1.32
CA TRP A 212 -3.57 0.11 1.79
C TRP A 212 -4.58 -0.45 0.80
N MET A 213 -5.38 0.43 0.16
CA MET A 213 -6.31 0.03 -0.90
C MET A 213 -5.57 -0.42 -2.16
N LEU A 214 -4.44 0.19 -2.48
CA LEU A 214 -3.58 -0.18 -3.60
C LEU A 214 -2.95 -1.56 -3.35
N ASP A 215 -2.39 -1.82 -2.15
CA ASP A 215 -1.87 -3.12 -1.76
C ASP A 215 -2.94 -4.21 -1.90
N TYR A 216 -4.15 -3.96 -1.42
CA TYR A 216 -5.27 -4.88 -1.60
C TYR A 216 -5.55 -5.17 -3.09
N SER A 217 -5.57 -4.13 -3.94
CA SER A 217 -5.79 -4.28 -5.38
C SER A 217 -4.66 -5.04 -6.06
N LEU A 218 -3.41 -4.82 -5.64
CA LEU A 218 -2.25 -5.54 -6.15
C LEU A 218 -2.33 -7.04 -5.80
N ARG A 219 -2.70 -7.37 -4.58
CA ARG A 219 -2.93 -8.78 -4.17
C ARG A 219 -4.06 -9.43 -4.97
N GLU A 220 -5.16 -8.72 -5.24
CA GLU A 220 -6.20 -9.21 -6.13
C GLU A 220 -5.64 -9.57 -7.52
N VAL A 221 -4.82 -8.69 -8.10
CA VAL A 221 -4.20 -8.92 -9.41
C VAL A 221 -3.24 -10.11 -9.38
N HIS A 222 -2.44 -10.27 -8.31
CA HIS A 222 -1.56 -11.43 -8.11
C HIS A 222 -2.35 -12.75 -8.11
N GLU A 223 -3.50 -12.78 -7.43
CA GLU A 223 -4.38 -13.95 -7.45
C GLU A 223 -4.90 -14.25 -8.85
N TYR A 224 -5.29 -13.23 -9.62
CA TYR A 224 -5.77 -13.41 -10.99
C TYR A 224 -4.68 -13.93 -11.93
N GLU A 225 -3.43 -13.46 -11.78
CA GLU A 225 -2.28 -13.96 -12.56
C GLU A 225 -1.98 -15.43 -12.22
N ALA A 226 -1.99 -15.79 -10.94
CA ALA A 226 -1.77 -17.16 -10.50
C ALA A 226 -2.91 -18.09 -10.96
N ASP A 227 -4.18 -17.66 -10.89
CA ASP A 227 -5.33 -18.41 -11.42
C ASP A 227 -5.22 -18.61 -12.94
N ALA A 228 -4.84 -17.57 -13.68
CA ALA A 228 -4.65 -17.67 -15.13
C ALA A 228 -3.51 -18.63 -15.49
N ALA A 229 -2.44 -18.66 -14.71
CA ALA A 229 -1.34 -19.60 -14.89
C ALA A 229 -1.79 -21.05 -14.69
N VAL A 230 -2.60 -21.35 -13.66
CA VAL A 230 -3.15 -22.70 -13.45
C VAL A 230 -4.05 -23.13 -14.62
N LEU A 231 -4.93 -22.24 -15.08
CA LEU A 231 -5.84 -22.55 -16.18
C LEU A 231 -5.09 -22.75 -17.51
N SER A 232 -3.98 -22.06 -17.73
CA SER A 232 -3.14 -22.26 -18.92
C SER A 232 -2.44 -23.60 -18.99
N HIS A 233 -2.29 -24.30 -17.85
CA HIS A 233 -1.74 -25.66 -17.78
C HIS A 233 -2.79 -26.77 -18.02
N GLY A 234 -3.98 -26.43 -18.54
CA GLY A 234 -4.99 -27.40 -18.97
C GLY A 234 -5.96 -27.86 -17.87
N VAL A 235 -5.93 -27.23 -16.71
CA VAL A 235 -6.94 -27.48 -15.67
C VAL A 235 -8.28 -26.91 -16.11
N THR A 236 -9.35 -27.74 -16.06
CA THR A 236 -10.68 -27.27 -16.45
C THR A 236 -11.20 -26.23 -15.47
N LEU A 237 -11.81 -25.18 -16.00
CA LEU A 237 -12.35 -24.06 -15.22
C LEU A 237 -13.26 -24.52 -14.08
N GLN A 238 -14.17 -25.48 -14.37
CA GLN A 238 -15.12 -25.99 -13.39
C GLN A 238 -14.45 -26.72 -12.21
N ASN A 239 -13.44 -27.54 -12.50
CA ASN A 239 -12.70 -28.26 -11.45
C ASN A 239 -11.91 -27.29 -10.58
N TYR A 240 -11.29 -26.29 -11.19
CA TYR A 240 -10.54 -25.28 -10.47
C TYR A 240 -11.44 -24.41 -9.57
N GLN A 241 -12.59 -23.96 -10.08
CA GLN A 241 -13.54 -23.18 -9.27
C GLN A 241 -14.10 -24.01 -8.10
N ARG A 242 -14.41 -25.29 -8.30
CA ARG A 242 -14.82 -26.19 -7.20
C ARG A 242 -13.73 -26.32 -6.14
N LEU A 243 -12.46 -26.40 -6.55
CA LEU A 243 -11.31 -26.43 -5.64
C LEU A 243 -11.23 -25.16 -4.81
N LEU A 244 -11.33 -23.97 -5.43
CA LEU A 244 -11.31 -22.69 -4.76
C LEU A 244 -12.44 -22.56 -3.72
N ILE A 245 -13.66 -22.95 -4.09
CA ILE A 245 -14.82 -22.92 -3.18
C ILE A 245 -14.62 -23.91 -2.00
N ARG A 246 -14.15 -25.13 -2.27
CA ARG A 246 -13.87 -26.12 -1.22
C ARG A 246 -12.85 -25.62 -0.22
N LYS A 247 -11.78 -24.96 -0.70
CA LYS A 247 -10.76 -24.37 0.15
C LYS A 247 -11.30 -23.26 1.03
N ALA A 248 -12.12 -22.38 0.48
CA ALA A 248 -12.73 -21.28 1.24
C ALA A 248 -13.69 -21.77 2.32
N ILE A 249 -14.41 -22.87 2.11
CA ILE A 249 -15.31 -23.45 3.11
C ILE A 249 -14.50 -24.14 4.23
N GLY A 250 -13.40 -24.82 3.90
CA GLY A 250 -12.57 -25.53 4.87
C GLY A 250 -11.81 -24.64 5.85
N THR A 251 -11.59 -23.38 5.51
CA THR A 251 -10.86 -22.40 6.35
C THR A 251 -11.74 -21.53 7.25
N SER A 252 -13.05 -21.83 7.34
CA SER A 252 -14.05 -20.95 7.96
C SER A 252 -14.06 -20.87 9.49
N SER A 253 -12.98 -21.23 10.19
CA SER A 253 -12.94 -21.23 11.66
C SER A 253 -12.83 -19.84 12.34
N PHE A 254 -12.63 -18.73 11.58
CA PHE A 254 -12.53 -17.39 12.16
C PHE A 254 -13.46 -16.38 11.48
N THR A 255 -14.51 -16.00 12.18
CA THR A 255 -15.68 -15.25 11.67
C THR A 255 -15.42 -13.82 11.19
N PHE A 256 -14.43 -13.10 11.73
CA PHE A 256 -14.18 -11.69 11.36
C PHE A 256 -13.28 -11.52 10.11
N ALA A 257 -12.37 -12.44 9.83
CA ALA A 257 -11.56 -12.41 8.60
C ALA A 257 -12.35 -12.84 7.34
N ASN A 258 -13.52 -13.44 7.51
CA ASN A 258 -14.31 -14.02 6.43
C ASN A 258 -14.88 -13.00 5.44
N GLY A 259 -15.20 -11.78 5.86
CA GLY A 259 -15.81 -10.78 4.97
C GLY A 259 -14.89 -10.38 3.80
N PHE A 260 -13.60 -10.19 4.07
CA PHE A 260 -12.60 -9.84 3.04
C PHE A 260 -12.24 -11.05 2.15
N ASN A 261 -12.10 -12.24 2.73
CA ASN A 261 -11.82 -13.46 1.97
C ASN A 261 -12.96 -13.84 1.03
N HIS A 262 -14.22 -13.64 1.42
CA HIS A 262 -15.37 -13.89 0.56
C HIS A 262 -15.44 -12.95 -0.65
N SER A 263 -15.09 -11.67 -0.49
CA SER A 263 -15.07 -10.71 -1.59
C SER A 263 -13.98 -11.07 -2.61
N LEU A 264 -12.79 -11.43 -2.12
CA LEU A 264 -11.65 -11.81 -2.95
C LEU A 264 -11.93 -13.10 -3.72
N LEU A 265 -12.47 -14.13 -3.07
CA LEU A 265 -12.90 -15.37 -3.73
C LEU A 265 -13.96 -15.13 -4.82
N LYS A 266 -14.99 -14.33 -4.51
CA LYS A 266 -16.04 -13.98 -5.48
C LYS A 266 -15.44 -13.27 -6.70
N ASN A 267 -14.49 -12.35 -6.49
CA ASN A 267 -13.83 -11.64 -7.57
C ASN A 267 -12.94 -12.57 -8.41
N ARG A 268 -12.21 -13.52 -7.81
CA ARG A 268 -11.44 -14.58 -8.49
C ARG A 268 -12.35 -15.42 -9.39
N ILE A 269 -13.43 -15.96 -8.86
CA ILE A 269 -14.38 -16.77 -9.63
C ILE A 269 -14.96 -15.96 -10.80
N LYS A 270 -15.36 -14.71 -10.56
CA LYS A 270 -15.88 -13.84 -11.61
C LYS A 270 -14.84 -13.54 -12.69
N MET A 271 -13.58 -13.34 -12.30
CA MET A 271 -12.49 -13.04 -13.23
C MET A 271 -12.11 -14.25 -14.08
N THR A 272 -12.08 -15.44 -13.51
CA THR A 272 -11.82 -16.68 -14.26
C THR A 272 -12.90 -17.01 -15.32
N MET A 273 -14.11 -16.46 -15.18
CA MET A 273 -15.20 -16.61 -16.16
C MET A 273 -15.14 -15.59 -17.30
N LYS A 274 -14.43 -14.49 -17.14
CA LYS A 274 -14.29 -13.50 -18.21
C LYS A 274 -13.36 -14.05 -19.29
N LYS A 275 -13.85 -14.09 -20.53
CA LYS A 275 -13.00 -14.35 -21.71
C LYS A 275 -12.02 -13.19 -21.87
N LYS A 276 -10.76 -13.51 -22.14
CA LYS A 276 -9.77 -12.54 -22.61
C LYS A 276 -10.18 -11.96 -23.94
#